data_33ac3fdf36e33b28ff2033c8d3dbf0d2
#
_entry.id   33ac3fdf36e33b28ff2033c8d3dbf0d2
#
_cell.length_a   1.000
_cell.length_b   1.000
_cell.length_c   1.000
_cell.angle_alpha   90.00
_cell.angle_beta   90.00
_cell.angle_gamma   90.00
#
_symmetry.space_group_name_H-M   'P 1'
#
loop_
_entity.id
_entity.type
_entity.pdbx_description
1 polymer ?
#
loop_
_entity_poly.entity_id
_entity_poly.type
_entity_poly.pdbx_seq_one_letter_code
_entity_poly.pdbx_strand_id
1 'polypeptide(L)'
;DASRIKQLAALTPEQLTLELLKVFPPQLGKVEVVNSSWFPLARMDANRYYSGRVVLAGDAAHTINPLAGQGVNLGFADGKLLTELIINAYQQQQDIGSQTLLSTYQRKRKPANLLMMSTMDGFYQLFGNDIPPLRKLRQLALTIASRSSALKKIVTHFAVGAK
;
A
#
# COMPACT_ATOMS: atom_id res chain seq x y z
N ASP A 1 -17.52 -3.05 -0.72
CA ASP A 1 -18.69 -3.07 -1.57
C ASP A 1 -19.24 -1.64 -1.71
N ALA A 2 -19.36 -1.15 -2.96
CA ALA A 2 -19.79 0.23 -3.26
C ALA A 2 -21.21 0.53 -2.75
N SER A 3 -22.09 -0.48 -2.69
CA SER A 3 -23.45 -0.32 -2.14
C SER A 3 -23.40 -0.06 -0.63
N ARG A 4 -22.54 -0.77 0.09
CA ARG A 4 -22.37 -0.59 1.54
C ARG A 4 -21.80 0.80 1.88
N ILE A 5 -20.86 1.29 1.08
CA ILE A 5 -20.30 2.65 1.26
C ILE A 5 -21.40 3.70 1.11
N LYS A 6 -22.24 3.59 0.07
CA LYS A 6 -23.37 4.53 -0.11
C LYS A 6 -24.34 4.50 1.06
N GLN A 7 -24.63 3.32 1.62
CA GLN A 7 -25.46 3.19 2.81
C GLN A 7 -24.84 3.88 4.02
N LEU A 8 -23.55 3.61 4.30
CA LEU A 8 -22.84 4.22 5.43
C LEU A 8 -22.68 5.73 5.28
N ALA A 9 -22.42 6.22 4.06
CA ALA A 9 -22.28 7.65 3.79
C ALA A 9 -23.58 8.45 3.95
N ALA A 10 -24.74 7.78 3.92
CA ALA A 10 -26.04 8.40 4.14
C ALA A 10 -26.45 8.47 5.62
N LEU A 11 -25.68 7.86 6.53
CA LEU A 11 -25.97 7.84 7.96
C LEU A 11 -25.54 9.15 8.64
N THR A 12 -26.28 9.53 9.69
CA THR A 12 -25.84 10.60 10.59
C THR A 12 -24.64 10.13 11.43
N PRO A 13 -23.85 11.04 12.03
CA PRO A 13 -22.73 10.66 12.91
C PRO A 13 -23.14 9.70 14.03
N GLU A 14 -24.32 9.89 14.62
CA GLU A 14 -24.86 9.03 15.68
C GLU A 14 -25.19 7.62 15.15
N GLN A 15 -25.83 7.54 13.99
CA GLN A 15 -26.12 6.27 13.33
C GLN A 15 -24.83 5.54 12.91
N LEU A 16 -23.87 6.29 12.40
CA LEU A 16 -22.56 5.74 12.01
C LEU A 16 -21.79 5.23 13.23
N THR A 17 -21.89 5.93 14.37
CA THR A 17 -21.36 5.48 15.67
C THR A 17 -21.96 4.12 16.07
N LEU A 18 -23.27 3.95 15.95
CA LEU A 18 -23.93 2.67 16.27
C LEU A 18 -23.47 1.53 15.35
N GLU A 19 -23.29 1.81 14.05
CA GLU A 19 -22.75 0.81 13.11
C GLU A 19 -21.29 0.46 13.42
N LEU A 20 -20.47 1.44 13.81
CA LEU A 20 -19.09 1.24 14.20
C LEU A 20 -18.98 0.37 15.46
N LEU A 21 -19.81 0.63 16.47
CA LEU A 21 -19.80 -0.11 17.72
C LEU A 21 -20.17 -1.60 17.57
N LYS A 22 -20.83 -2.01 16.48
CA LYS A 22 -21.07 -3.43 16.19
C LYS A 22 -19.80 -4.22 15.89
N VAL A 23 -18.76 -3.56 15.39
CA VAL A 23 -17.49 -4.18 14.98
C VAL A 23 -16.31 -3.74 15.84
N PHE A 24 -16.48 -2.71 16.65
CA PHE A 24 -15.44 -2.16 17.49
C PHE A 24 -15.26 -3.00 18.77
N PRO A 25 -14.03 -3.30 19.20
CA PRO A 25 -13.80 -4.08 20.41
C PRO A 25 -14.33 -3.34 21.65
N PRO A 26 -15.17 -3.97 22.48
CA PRO A 26 -15.75 -3.32 23.69
C PRO A 26 -14.71 -2.80 24.68
N GLN A 27 -13.50 -3.37 24.64
CA GLN A 27 -12.38 -2.99 25.54
C GLN A 27 -11.87 -1.57 25.30
N LEU A 28 -12.18 -0.98 24.15
CA LEU A 28 -11.74 0.40 23.81
C LEU A 28 -12.68 1.48 24.38
N GLY A 29 -13.72 1.09 25.12
CA GLY A 29 -14.64 2.02 25.78
C GLY A 29 -15.63 2.69 24.82
N LYS A 30 -16.11 3.87 25.21
CA LYS A 30 -17.05 4.64 24.40
C LYS A 30 -16.32 5.27 23.22
N VAL A 31 -16.87 5.06 22.04
CA VAL A 31 -16.40 5.63 20.77
C VAL A 31 -17.53 6.47 20.18
N GLU A 32 -17.21 7.62 19.62
CA GLU A 32 -18.13 8.53 18.95
C GLU A 32 -17.53 8.99 17.64
N VAL A 33 -18.32 8.99 16.58
CA VAL A 33 -17.91 9.53 15.28
C VAL A 33 -18.10 11.03 15.30
N VAL A 34 -17.01 11.77 15.29
CA VAL A 34 -17.01 13.24 15.24
C VAL A 34 -17.14 13.73 13.80
N ASN A 35 -16.46 13.08 12.87
CA ASN A 35 -16.49 13.42 11.46
C ASN A 35 -16.21 12.19 10.60
N SER A 36 -16.70 12.18 9.37
CA SER A 36 -16.43 11.12 8.41
C SER A 36 -16.23 11.69 7.02
N SER A 37 -15.30 11.09 6.26
CA SER A 37 -15.07 11.41 4.86
C SER A 37 -14.89 10.13 4.06
N TRP A 38 -15.29 10.16 2.81
CA TRP A 38 -15.30 9.01 1.92
C TRP A 38 -14.54 9.34 0.65
N PHE A 39 -13.67 8.46 0.24
CA PHE A 39 -12.93 8.59 -1.01
C PHE A 39 -12.80 7.22 -1.68
N PRO A 40 -12.81 7.17 -3.02
CA PRO A 40 -12.63 5.92 -3.74
C PRO A 40 -11.22 5.39 -3.54
N LEU A 41 -11.11 4.09 -3.27
CA LEU A 41 -9.82 3.40 -3.32
C LEU A 41 -9.49 3.13 -4.78
N ALA A 42 -8.45 3.78 -5.28
CA ALA A 42 -7.96 3.58 -6.63
C ALA A 42 -6.60 2.88 -6.61
N ARG A 43 -6.40 1.96 -7.55
CA ARG A 43 -5.07 1.46 -7.90
C ARG A 43 -4.61 2.19 -9.15
N MET A 44 -3.43 2.79 -9.10
CA MET A 44 -2.85 3.47 -10.24
C MET A 44 -1.36 3.15 -10.32
N ASP A 45 -0.85 2.93 -11.51
CA ASP A 45 0.58 2.86 -11.81
C ASP A 45 0.84 3.64 -13.09
N ALA A 46 1.69 4.65 -13.02
CA ALA A 46 2.04 5.45 -14.18
C ALA A 46 2.81 4.60 -15.21
N ASN A 47 2.47 4.73 -16.49
CA ASN A 47 3.15 4.01 -17.55
C ASN A 47 4.66 4.29 -17.57
N ARG A 48 5.02 5.54 -17.26
CA ARG A 48 6.41 5.97 -17.11
C ARG A 48 6.55 6.80 -15.85
N TYR A 49 7.66 6.61 -15.13
CA TYR A 49 7.96 7.38 -13.92
C TYR A 49 8.75 8.66 -14.21
N TYR A 50 9.16 8.88 -15.45
CA TYR A 50 9.79 10.12 -15.87
C TYR A 50 9.46 10.46 -17.32
N SER A 51 9.54 11.77 -17.65
CA SER A 51 9.45 12.29 -19.01
C SER A 51 10.27 13.56 -19.09
N GLY A 52 11.19 13.63 -20.06
CA GLY A 52 12.16 14.74 -20.12
C GLY A 52 12.96 14.83 -18.83
N ARG A 53 12.82 15.95 -18.11
CA ARG A 53 13.47 16.23 -16.82
C ARG A 53 12.50 16.16 -15.63
N VAL A 54 11.25 15.73 -15.86
CA VAL A 54 10.25 15.57 -14.82
C VAL A 54 10.22 14.12 -14.37
N VAL A 55 10.16 13.89 -13.06
CA VAL A 55 10.08 12.56 -12.44
C VAL A 55 8.88 12.49 -11.49
N LEU A 56 8.20 11.36 -11.49
CA LEU A 56 7.10 11.04 -10.57
C LEU A 56 7.62 10.16 -9.42
N ALA A 57 7.14 10.41 -8.21
CA ALA A 57 7.46 9.63 -7.03
C ALA A 57 6.22 9.51 -6.11
N GLY A 58 6.14 8.46 -5.31
CA GLY A 58 5.01 8.22 -4.42
C GLY A 58 3.68 8.11 -5.15
N ASP A 59 2.63 8.66 -4.58
CA ASP A 59 1.26 8.55 -5.11
C ASP A 59 1.10 9.17 -6.51
N ALA A 60 1.99 10.09 -6.91
CA ALA A 60 2.01 10.61 -8.27
C ALA A 60 2.46 9.56 -9.30
N ALA A 61 3.29 8.60 -8.90
CA ALA A 61 3.78 7.51 -9.73
C ALA A 61 2.92 6.24 -9.60
N HIS A 62 2.46 5.94 -8.38
CA HIS A 62 1.72 4.72 -8.07
C HIS A 62 0.83 4.91 -6.84
N THR A 63 -0.40 4.43 -6.92
CA THR A 63 -1.32 4.37 -5.78
C THR A 63 -1.65 2.91 -5.49
N ILE A 64 -1.45 2.51 -4.26
CA ILE A 64 -1.63 1.13 -3.78
C ILE A 64 -2.88 1.03 -2.92
N ASN A 65 -3.50 -0.15 -2.90
CA ASN A 65 -4.59 -0.44 -1.95
C ASN A 65 -4.08 -0.30 -0.50
N PRO A 66 -4.71 0.51 0.36
CA PRO A 66 -4.22 0.87 1.69
C PRO A 66 -4.29 -0.24 2.75
N LEU A 67 -4.57 -1.49 2.38
CA LEU A 67 -4.75 -2.63 3.28
C LEU A 67 -3.66 -2.80 4.36
N ALA A 68 -2.43 -2.46 4.04
CA ALA A 68 -1.30 -2.61 4.96
C ALA A 68 -0.60 -1.29 5.28
N GLY A 69 -1.17 -0.14 4.91
CA GLY A 69 -0.55 1.17 5.14
C GLY A 69 0.79 1.38 4.42
N GLN A 70 1.08 0.61 3.36
CA GLN A 70 2.40 0.59 2.70
C GLN A 70 2.62 1.71 1.67
N GLY A 71 1.58 2.47 1.30
CA GLY A 71 1.70 3.52 0.28
C GLY A 71 2.79 4.55 0.60
N VAL A 72 2.77 5.10 1.80
CA VAL A 72 3.77 6.07 2.27
C VAL A 72 5.18 5.48 2.28
N ASN A 73 5.34 4.22 2.67
CA ASN A 73 6.64 3.54 2.70
C ASN A 73 7.24 3.37 1.30
N LEU A 74 6.40 3.08 0.30
CA LEU A 74 6.84 3.04 -1.10
C LEU A 74 7.29 4.41 -1.59
N GLY A 75 6.55 5.47 -1.25
CA GLY A 75 6.91 6.85 -1.56
C GLY A 75 8.23 7.27 -0.91
N PHE A 76 8.47 6.91 0.34
CA PHE A 76 9.77 7.14 0.99
C PHE A 76 10.91 6.37 0.32
N ALA A 77 10.67 5.14 -0.11
CA ALA A 77 11.68 4.37 -0.83
C ALA A 77 11.99 4.97 -2.23
N ASP A 78 10.99 5.55 -2.88
CA ASP A 78 11.18 6.31 -4.12
C ASP A 78 12.04 7.54 -3.87
N GLY A 79 11.67 8.36 -2.88
CA GLY A 79 12.40 9.57 -2.50
C GLY A 79 13.84 9.27 -2.10
N LYS A 80 14.06 8.22 -1.30
CA LYS A 80 15.40 7.79 -0.88
C LYS A 80 16.28 7.47 -2.09
N LEU A 81 15.82 6.59 -2.99
CA LEU A 81 16.62 6.20 -4.16
C LEU A 81 16.87 7.40 -5.09
N LEU A 82 15.84 8.22 -5.33
CA LEU A 82 15.99 9.40 -6.17
C LEU A 82 17.02 10.38 -5.60
N THR A 83 16.97 10.63 -4.30
CA THR A 83 17.93 11.48 -3.59
C THR A 83 19.35 10.93 -3.69
N GLU A 84 19.54 9.62 -3.46
CA GLU A 84 20.86 8.97 -3.61
C GLU A 84 21.41 9.15 -5.03
N LEU A 85 20.59 8.94 -6.05
CA LEU A 85 21.01 9.10 -7.45
C LEU A 85 21.37 10.57 -7.77
N ILE A 86 20.59 11.52 -7.29
CA ILE A 86 20.84 12.96 -7.49
C ILE A 86 22.14 13.40 -6.80
N ILE A 87 22.35 13.00 -5.54
CA ILE A 87 23.57 13.33 -4.78
C ILE A 87 24.81 12.77 -5.50
N ASN A 88 24.76 11.51 -5.92
CA ASN A 88 25.87 10.89 -6.63
C ASN A 88 26.19 11.60 -7.95
N ALA A 89 25.17 11.96 -8.73
CA ALA A 89 25.36 12.69 -9.98
C ALA A 89 25.95 14.10 -9.73
N TYR A 90 25.43 14.79 -8.71
CA TYR A 90 25.95 16.12 -8.32
C TYR A 90 27.41 16.07 -7.90
N GLN A 91 27.80 15.10 -7.07
CA GLN A 91 29.19 14.93 -6.64
C GLN A 91 30.13 14.62 -7.80
N GLN A 92 29.62 13.95 -8.84
CA GLN A 92 30.38 13.62 -10.06
C GLN A 92 30.28 14.70 -11.13
N GLN A 93 29.69 15.87 -10.82
CA GLN A 93 29.44 16.96 -11.76
C GLN A 93 28.66 16.53 -13.01
N GLN A 94 27.80 15.54 -12.87
CA GLN A 94 26.91 15.04 -13.93
C GLN A 94 25.56 15.75 -13.89
N ASP A 95 24.84 15.74 -15.02
CA ASP A 95 23.48 16.27 -15.08
C ASP A 95 22.51 15.45 -14.23
N ILE A 96 22.01 16.05 -13.15
CA ILE A 96 21.05 15.44 -12.22
C ILE A 96 19.68 15.13 -12.85
N GLY A 97 19.35 15.73 -14.00
CA GLY A 97 18.14 15.48 -14.76
C GLY A 97 18.36 14.63 -16.00
N SER A 98 19.52 13.96 -16.13
CA SER A 98 19.84 13.14 -17.29
C SER A 98 18.90 11.94 -17.42
N GLN A 99 18.60 11.55 -18.66
CA GLN A 99 17.80 10.36 -18.95
C GLN A 99 18.39 9.09 -18.34
N THR A 100 19.72 9.00 -18.26
CA THR A 100 20.43 7.85 -17.67
C THR A 100 20.08 7.72 -16.19
N LEU A 101 20.09 8.83 -15.42
CA LEU A 101 19.74 8.84 -14.01
C LEU A 101 18.26 8.48 -13.83
N LEU A 102 17.37 9.16 -14.55
CA LEU A 102 15.92 8.99 -14.39
C LEU A 102 15.45 7.60 -14.87
N SER A 103 16.06 7.04 -15.92
CA SER A 103 15.79 5.67 -16.34
C SER A 103 16.28 4.63 -15.30
N THR A 104 17.40 4.90 -14.63
CA THR A 104 17.91 4.05 -13.54
C THR A 104 16.95 4.05 -12.34
N TYR A 105 16.43 5.23 -11.96
CA TYR A 105 15.39 5.35 -10.96
C TYR A 105 14.15 4.50 -11.32
N GLN A 106 13.57 4.71 -12.51
CA GLN A 106 12.40 3.96 -12.97
C GLN A 106 12.66 2.45 -12.98
N ARG A 107 13.80 2.00 -13.55
CA ARG A 107 14.14 0.59 -13.65
C ARG A 107 14.25 -0.11 -12.30
N LYS A 108 14.67 0.61 -11.25
CA LYS A 108 14.77 0.06 -9.89
C LYS A 108 13.43 0.15 -9.14
N ARG A 109 12.71 1.27 -9.28
CA ARG A 109 11.51 1.50 -8.47
C ARG A 109 10.25 0.86 -9.04
N LYS A 110 10.01 0.99 -10.35
CA LYS A 110 8.75 0.50 -10.95
C LYS A 110 8.52 -1.01 -10.74
N PRO A 111 9.48 -1.91 -10.95
CA PRO A 111 9.26 -3.33 -10.67
C PRO A 111 9.01 -3.60 -9.18
N ALA A 112 9.70 -2.91 -8.27
CA ALA A 112 9.52 -3.07 -6.83
C ALA A 112 8.12 -2.60 -6.39
N ASN A 113 7.66 -1.47 -6.91
CA ASN A 113 6.32 -0.94 -6.63
C ASN A 113 5.23 -1.86 -7.20
N LEU A 114 5.37 -2.32 -8.45
CA LEU A 114 4.43 -3.29 -9.07
C LEU A 114 4.36 -4.61 -8.29
N LEU A 115 5.48 -5.11 -7.80
CA LEU A 115 5.50 -6.31 -6.96
C LEU A 115 4.70 -6.10 -5.67
N MET A 116 4.91 -4.98 -4.98
CA MET A 116 4.17 -4.65 -3.77
C MET A 116 2.68 -4.48 -4.06
N MET A 117 2.32 -3.76 -5.12
CA MET A 117 0.93 -3.56 -5.54
C MET A 117 0.25 -4.90 -5.81
N SER A 118 0.90 -5.78 -6.58
CA SER A 118 0.36 -7.10 -6.91
C SER A 118 0.24 -8.01 -5.69
N THR A 119 1.17 -7.89 -4.74
CA THR A 119 1.10 -8.59 -3.45
C THR A 119 -0.12 -8.14 -2.65
N MET A 120 -0.36 -6.83 -2.55
CA MET A 120 -1.53 -6.30 -1.84
C MET A 120 -2.85 -6.69 -2.51
N ASP A 121 -2.89 -6.68 -3.84
CA ASP A 121 -4.07 -7.15 -4.59
C ASP A 121 -4.31 -8.65 -4.36
N GLY A 122 -3.26 -9.45 -4.33
CA GLY A 122 -3.35 -10.88 -4.00
C GLY A 122 -3.88 -11.11 -2.59
N PHE A 123 -3.42 -10.35 -1.61
CA PHE A 123 -3.97 -10.38 -0.25
C PHE A 123 -5.44 -9.96 -0.24
N TYR A 124 -5.79 -8.86 -0.92
CA TYR A 124 -7.19 -8.43 -1.00
C TYR A 124 -8.09 -9.52 -1.57
N GLN A 125 -7.70 -10.15 -2.67
CA GLN A 125 -8.46 -11.23 -3.28
C GLN A 125 -8.53 -12.47 -2.38
N LEU A 126 -7.43 -12.84 -1.72
CA LEU A 126 -7.38 -14.02 -0.86
C LEU A 126 -8.22 -13.85 0.41
N PHE A 127 -8.26 -12.64 0.99
CA PHE A 127 -8.95 -12.37 2.26
C PHE A 127 -10.32 -11.72 2.07
N GLY A 128 -10.59 -11.10 0.92
CA GLY A 128 -11.81 -10.33 0.65
C GLY A 128 -12.96 -11.13 0.09
N ASN A 129 -12.85 -12.46 -0.08
CA ASN A 129 -13.94 -13.28 -0.58
C ASN A 129 -14.18 -14.54 0.27
N ASP A 130 -15.42 -15.05 0.22
CA ASP A 130 -15.86 -16.22 0.99
C ASP A 130 -15.97 -17.51 0.14
N ILE A 131 -15.24 -17.58 -0.98
CA ILE A 131 -15.20 -18.77 -1.83
C ILE A 131 -14.65 -19.95 -1.02
N PRO A 132 -15.41 -21.06 -0.83
CA PRO A 132 -15.05 -22.15 0.10
C PRO A 132 -13.65 -22.74 -0.11
N PRO A 133 -13.17 -23.02 -1.34
CA PRO A 133 -11.82 -23.54 -1.54
C PRO A 133 -10.74 -22.52 -1.16
N LEU A 134 -10.94 -21.22 -1.41
CA LEU A 134 -10.00 -20.18 -1.02
C LEU A 134 -9.95 -20.00 0.50
N ARG A 135 -11.08 -20.15 1.18
CA ARG A 135 -11.15 -20.12 2.65
C ARG A 135 -10.32 -21.24 3.27
N LYS A 136 -10.41 -22.47 2.73
CA LYS A 136 -9.60 -23.60 3.19
C LYS A 136 -8.11 -23.37 2.93
N LEU A 137 -7.76 -22.88 1.74
CA LEU A 137 -6.37 -22.56 1.38
C LEU A 137 -5.79 -21.48 2.32
N ARG A 138 -6.55 -20.43 2.59
CA ARG A 138 -6.18 -19.37 3.55
C ARG A 138 -5.92 -19.90 4.94
N GLN A 139 -6.82 -20.75 5.47
CA GLN A 139 -6.66 -21.38 6.79
C GLN A 139 -5.40 -22.24 6.86
N LEU A 140 -5.14 -23.04 5.82
CA LEU A 140 -3.94 -23.87 5.74
C LEU A 140 -2.67 -23.00 5.68
N ALA A 141 -2.65 -21.99 4.83
CA ALA A 141 -1.52 -21.07 4.69
C ALA A 141 -1.21 -20.34 6.00
N LEU A 142 -2.24 -19.83 6.70
CA LEU A 142 -2.09 -19.18 8.00
C LEU A 142 -1.58 -20.16 9.08
N THR A 143 -2.05 -21.41 9.07
CA THR A 143 -1.59 -22.46 9.99
C THR A 143 -0.10 -22.78 9.77
N ILE A 144 0.32 -22.92 8.51
CA ILE A 144 1.73 -23.14 8.16
C ILE A 144 2.58 -21.92 8.57
N ALA A 145 2.13 -20.71 8.24
CA ALA A 145 2.84 -19.48 8.58
C ALA A 145 2.96 -19.29 10.11
N SER A 146 1.91 -19.61 10.87
CA SER A 146 1.92 -19.52 12.34
C SER A 146 2.91 -20.47 13.01
N ARG A 147 3.20 -21.61 12.38
CA ARG A 147 4.14 -22.64 12.89
C ARG A 147 5.57 -22.46 12.42
N SER A 148 5.81 -21.67 11.35
CA SER A 148 7.14 -21.47 10.77
C SER A 148 7.76 -20.16 11.24
N SER A 149 8.80 -20.26 12.07
CA SER A 149 9.59 -19.08 12.50
C SER A 149 10.33 -18.41 11.33
N ALA A 150 10.75 -19.19 10.34
CA ALA A 150 11.40 -18.66 9.14
C ALA A 150 10.45 -17.82 8.28
N LEU A 151 9.22 -18.33 8.04
CA LEU A 151 8.19 -17.56 7.32
C LEU A 151 7.80 -16.29 8.07
N LYS A 152 7.64 -16.35 9.39
CA LYS A 152 7.37 -15.14 10.21
C LYS A 152 8.46 -14.10 10.02
N LYS A 153 9.74 -14.47 10.10
CA LYS A 153 10.87 -13.56 9.88
C LYS A 153 10.83 -12.94 8.49
N ILE A 154 10.60 -13.73 7.44
CA ILE A 154 10.51 -13.23 6.05
C ILE A 154 9.37 -12.23 5.92
N VAL A 155 8.17 -12.58 6.40
CA VAL A 155 6.99 -11.69 6.32
C VAL A 155 7.21 -10.42 7.12
N THR A 156 7.75 -10.52 8.34
CA THR A 156 8.05 -9.34 9.16
C THR A 156 9.10 -8.45 8.48
N HIS A 157 10.17 -9.03 7.96
CA HIS A 157 11.22 -8.30 7.25
C HIS A 157 10.65 -7.53 6.04
N PHE A 158 9.80 -8.20 5.27
CA PHE A 158 9.12 -7.59 4.13
C PHE A 158 8.14 -6.49 4.56
N ALA A 159 7.36 -6.73 5.62
CA ALA A 159 6.36 -5.78 6.13
C ALA A 159 6.99 -4.51 6.75
N VAL A 160 8.15 -4.64 7.38
CA VAL A 160 8.88 -3.51 8.00
C VAL A 160 9.75 -2.77 6.98
N GLY A 161 9.90 -3.29 5.75
CA GLY A 161 10.77 -2.68 4.74
C GLY A 161 12.26 -2.69 5.11
N ALA A 162 12.66 -3.53 6.08
CA ALA A 162 14.05 -3.69 6.45
C ALA A 162 14.82 -4.37 5.30
N LYS A 163 15.95 -3.79 4.92
CA LYS A 163 16.94 -4.40 4.02
C LYS A 163 17.96 -5.17 4.80
#